data_e03a7f678b856496f976fccae1c0cc24
#
_entry.id   e03a7f678b856496f976fccae1c0cc24
#
_cell.length_a   1.000
_cell.length_b   1.000
_cell.length_c   1.000
_cell.angle_alpha   90.00
_cell.angle_beta   90.00
_cell.angle_gamma   90.00
#
_symmetry.space_group_name_H-M   'P 1'
#
loop_
_entity.id
_entity.type
_entity.pdbx_description
1 polymer ?
#
loop_
_entity_poly.entity_id
_entity_poly.type
_entity_poly.pdbx_seq_one_letter_code
_entity_poly.pdbx_strand_id
1 'polypeptide(L)'
;MDKLYYGDNLTVMRGCINDESVDLVYLDPPFNSQATYNVLFRSTAGEQSRAQIEAFEDTWHWGDEAELAFDQVMHGGNSDAAEMLRSMRAFLKENDMMAYLSMMAVRLLELRRVLKPTGSIYLHCDVTASHYLKILMDATFGPKNFRNEITWKRRVGMSSAVHESNRFGTCTDIILFYAKSDDALFSPQYNKDSPEYQEYIRTRFTMVDEQGRHFQPDNLTNPGYRPNLIYEYKGYKPPSKGWAISKEKMRQWDKEGRLYFPPNKNSRIRRKRFVDELKGMPVQNLWTDVPEINSQAQERLGYPTQKPQALLERIIKASSNEGSVVLDPFCGCGTTIHAAQKLRREWIGIDITHLAISLIEKRLKDAFPGIKYEVHGTPKDLDGARDLAARDKYQFQWWAVSLVNAVPFAGRKKGADSGIDGLIYFKPEGRITEKAIVSVKGGDNVNVAMVRDLAHVVNRENARIGVFITLAESTGPMRTEAVKAGFYETLYGKYPKIQILTIRELFEGKQPNIPLVDSSAFKRAAKERVGDQNPLPF
;
A
#
# COMPACT_ATOMS: atom_id res chain seq x y z
N MET A 1 10.17 -10.88 -11.99
CA MET A 1 10.57 -11.49 -10.70
C MET A 1 10.41 -10.46 -9.61
N ASP A 2 9.74 -10.81 -8.55
CA ASP A 2 9.34 -9.91 -7.45
C ASP A 2 10.54 -9.45 -6.63
N LYS A 3 10.64 -8.14 -6.37
CA LYS A 3 11.80 -7.53 -5.70
C LYS A 3 11.38 -6.54 -4.64
N LEU A 4 12.03 -6.62 -3.49
CA LEU A 4 11.89 -5.69 -2.38
C LEU A 4 13.24 -5.03 -2.11
N TYR A 5 13.28 -3.70 -2.12
CA TYR A 5 14.51 -2.93 -1.91
C TYR A 5 14.42 -2.13 -0.61
N TYR A 6 15.43 -2.29 0.23
CA TYR A 6 15.74 -1.37 1.31
C TYR A 6 16.69 -0.28 0.79
N GLY A 7 16.30 0.98 0.88
CA GLY A 7 17.16 2.10 0.49
C GLY A 7 16.35 3.32 -0.01
N ASP A 8 17.08 4.40 -0.32
CA ASP A 8 16.49 5.57 -0.97
C ASP A 8 15.96 5.21 -2.37
N ASN A 9 14.73 5.57 -2.63
CA ASN A 9 14.05 5.15 -3.86
C ASN A 9 14.64 5.78 -5.12
N LEU A 10 15.19 7.00 -5.05
CA LEU A 10 15.86 7.64 -6.17
C LEU A 10 17.10 6.87 -6.58
N THR A 11 17.92 6.48 -5.61
CA THR A 11 19.13 5.68 -5.80
C THR A 11 18.81 4.30 -6.37
N VAL A 12 17.78 3.63 -5.81
CA VAL A 12 17.33 2.32 -6.30
C VAL A 12 16.79 2.40 -7.72
N MET A 13 15.94 3.38 -8.02
CA MET A 13 15.39 3.55 -9.37
C MET A 13 16.49 3.77 -10.42
N ARG A 14 17.50 4.59 -10.11
CA ARG A 14 18.63 4.88 -11.01
C ARG A 14 19.55 3.68 -11.22
N GLY A 15 19.84 2.96 -10.14
CA GLY A 15 20.82 1.87 -10.17
C GLY A 15 20.27 0.49 -10.53
N CYS A 16 18.98 0.23 -10.27
CA CYS A 16 18.43 -1.12 -10.29
C CYS A 16 17.20 -1.31 -11.18
N ILE A 17 16.57 -0.23 -11.66
CA ILE A 17 15.35 -0.32 -12.47
C ILE A 17 15.63 0.22 -13.87
N ASN A 18 15.44 -0.63 -14.87
CA ASN A 18 15.67 -0.28 -16.26
C ASN A 18 14.62 0.71 -16.79
N ASP A 19 15.01 1.45 -17.84
CA ASP A 19 14.09 2.30 -18.58
C ASP A 19 12.94 1.46 -19.14
N GLU A 20 11.73 2.03 -19.12
CA GLU A 20 10.52 1.47 -19.74
C GLU A 20 10.25 0.00 -19.35
N SER A 21 10.51 -0.35 -18.08
CA SER A 21 10.33 -1.71 -17.57
C SER A 21 9.09 -1.89 -16.69
N VAL A 22 8.46 -0.80 -16.24
CA VAL A 22 7.33 -0.78 -15.30
C VAL A 22 6.03 -0.48 -16.01
N ASP A 23 4.98 -1.27 -15.74
CA ASP A 23 3.64 -1.08 -16.34
C ASP A 23 2.77 -0.14 -15.52
N LEU A 24 2.87 -0.18 -14.21
CA LEU A 24 2.07 0.62 -13.29
C LEU A 24 2.92 1.13 -12.13
N VAL A 25 2.82 2.42 -11.86
CA VAL A 25 3.35 3.04 -10.65
C VAL A 25 2.20 3.49 -9.76
N TYR A 26 2.21 3.08 -8.52
CA TYR A 26 1.43 3.69 -7.45
C TYR A 26 2.39 4.25 -6.41
N LEU A 27 2.21 5.50 -6.01
CA LEU A 27 3.03 6.10 -4.97
C LEU A 27 2.16 6.87 -3.98
N ASP A 28 2.49 6.71 -2.71
CA ASP A 28 1.87 7.35 -1.54
C ASP A 28 2.99 7.99 -0.69
N PRO A 29 3.63 9.07 -1.21
CA PRO A 29 4.75 9.71 -0.53
C PRO A 29 4.30 10.39 0.75
N PRO A 30 5.19 10.69 1.70
CA PRO A 30 4.90 11.55 2.83
C PRO A 30 4.28 12.86 2.36
N PHE A 31 3.17 13.30 3.00
CA PHE A 31 2.35 14.43 2.49
C PHE A 31 2.84 15.82 2.91
N ASN A 32 3.95 15.90 3.67
CA ASN A 32 4.43 17.14 4.29
C ASN A 32 3.37 17.79 5.21
N SER A 33 2.60 16.96 5.90
CA SER A 33 1.51 17.38 6.79
C SER A 33 1.99 17.84 8.18
N GLN A 34 3.31 17.85 8.41
CA GLN A 34 3.95 18.12 9.72
C GLN A 34 3.51 17.13 10.82
N ALA A 35 3.06 15.96 10.44
CA ALA A 35 2.65 14.91 11.36
C ALA A 35 3.78 13.91 11.57
N THR A 36 4.08 13.63 12.84
CA THR A 36 4.97 12.50 13.18
C THR A 36 4.14 11.23 13.20
N TYR A 37 4.45 10.31 12.31
CA TYR A 37 3.77 9.02 12.22
C TYR A 37 4.47 7.98 13.10
N ASN A 38 3.72 7.44 14.04
CA ASN A 38 4.20 6.42 14.97
C ASN A 38 3.51 5.08 14.69
N VAL A 39 4.28 4.01 14.57
CA VAL A 39 3.74 2.65 14.53
C VAL A 39 3.30 2.24 15.92
N LEU A 40 2.02 1.92 16.06
CA LEU A 40 1.42 1.47 17.31
C LEU A 40 1.43 -0.06 17.36
N PHE A 41 2.25 -0.64 18.24
CA PHE A 41 2.18 -2.05 18.56
C PHE A 41 1.18 -2.26 19.70
N ARG A 42 0.26 -3.21 19.56
CA ARG A 42 -0.65 -3.61 20.64
C ARG A 42 -0.02 -4.73 21.45
N SER A 43 -0.11 -4.65 22.78
CA SER A 43 0.13 -5.81 23.62
C SER A 43 -0.95 -6.86 23.37
N THR A 44 -0.65 -8.13 23.59
CA THR A 44 -1.59 -9.24 23.49
C THR A 44 -2.77 -9.16 24.48
N ALA A 45 -2.67 -8.29 25.50
CA ALA A 45 -3.75 -7.97 26.45
C ALA A 45 -4.72 -6.89 25.93
N GLY A 46 -4.54 -6.38 24.69
CA GLY A 46 -5.42 -5.35 24.11
C GLY A 46 -5.11 -3.92 24.56
N GLU A 47 -4.19 -3.71 25.52
CA GLU A 47 -3.72 -2.40 25.90
C GLU A 47 -2.79 -1.82 24.81
N GLN A 48 -2.86 -0.52 24.59
CA GLN A 48 -1.89 0.17 23.74
C GLN A 48 -0.49 -0.04 24.34
N SER A 49 0.36 -0.76 23.62
CA SER A 49 1.76 -0.88 24.02
C SER A 49 2.36 0.53 24.08
N ARG A 50 3.15 0.82 25.13
CA ARG A 50 3.97 2.04 25.20
C ARG A 50 5.07 2.08 24.13
N ALA A 51 5.22 1.01 23.33
CA ALA A 51 6.13 0.93 22.21
C ALA A 51 5.50 1.63 21.01
N GLN A 52 5.80 2.90 20.85
CA GLN A 52 5.59 3.66 19.62
C GLN A 52 6.93 3.80 18.93
N ILE A 53 6.99 3.45 17.65
CA ILE A 53 8.14 3.73 16.81
C ILE A 53 7.77 4.87 15.88
N GLU A 54 8.60 5.87 15.85
CA GLU A 54 8.56 6.89 14.82
C GLU A 54 8.93 6.23 13.49
N ALA A 55 7.92 6.02 12.62
CA ALA A 55 8.12 5.33 11.36
C ALA A 55 8.86 6.25 10.37
N PHE A 56 8.48 7.52 10.34
CA PHE A 56 9.13 8.59 9.58
C PHE A 56 8.58 9.95 10.03
N GLU A 57 9.38 11.00 9.85
CA GLU A 57 8.91 12.39 9.93
C GLU A 57 8.30 12.78 8.58
N ASP A 58 7.04 13.21 8.59
CA ASP A 58 6.35 13.72 7.41
C ASP A 58 6.63 15.22 7.23
N THR A 59 7.92 15.57 7.29
CA THR A 59 8.35 16.96 7.20
C THR A 59 9.63 17.04 6.39
N TRP A 60 9.58 17.84 5.35
CA TRP A 60 10.72 18.13 4.47
C TRP A 60 11.19 19.55 4.74
N HIS A 61 12.42 19.70 5.16
CA HIS A 61 13.01 21.02 5.38
C HIS A 61 13.91 21.43 4.23
N TRP A 62 13.90 22.71 3.89
CA TRP A 62 14.84 23.20 2.89
C TRP A 62 16.27 23.12 3.44
N GLY A 63 17.12 22.37 2.79
CA GLY A 63 18.51 22.14 3.14
C GLY A 63 19.28 21.61 1.93
N ASP A 64 20.50 21.13 2.17
CA ASP A 64 21.42 20.69 1.09
C ASP A 64 20.80 19.64 0.17
N GLU A 65 20.03 18.71 0.69
CA GLU A 65 19.36 17.66 -0.11
C GLU A 65 18.30 18.24 -1.04
N ALA A 66 17.51 19.20 -0.54
CA ALA A 66 16.48 19.87 -1.36
C ALA A 66 17.12 20.75 -2.45
N GLU A 67 18.22 21.44 -2.13
CA GLU A 67 18.99 22.22 -3.09
C GLU A 67 19.62 21.34 -4.17
N LEU A 68 20.22 20.19 -3.79
CA LEU A 68 20.73 19.21 -4.73
C LEU A 68 19.64 18.64 -5.64
N ALA A 69 18.48 18.32 -5.09
CA ALA A 69 17.35 17.83 -5.87
C ALA A 69 16.85 18.90 -6.85
N PHE A 70 16.76 20.15 -6.41
CA PHE A 70 16.42 21.27 -7.27
C PHE A 70 17.42 21.42 -8.42
N ASP A 71 18.72 21.43 -8.13
CA ASP A 71 19.79 21.55 -9.11
C ASP A 71 19.79 20.41 -10.14
N GLN A 72 19.54 19.17 -9.68
CA GLN A 72 19.39 18.02 -10.57
C GLN A 72 18.23 18.18 -11.57
N VAL A 73 17.11 18.78 -11.17
CA VAL A 73 16.00 19.05 -12.08
C VAL A 73 16.37 20.16 -13.07
N MET A 74 17.08 21.21 -12.60
CA MET A 74 17.52 22.30 -13.47
C MET A 74 18.44 21.82 -14.61
N HIS A 75 19.27 20.80 -14.35
CA HIS A 75 20.24 20.24 -15.31
C HIS A 75 19.78 18.90 -15.93
N GLY A 76 18.62 18.36 -15.53
CA GLY A 76 18.13 17.02 -15.89
C GLY A 76 17.52 16.87 -17.30
N GLY A 77 17.58 17.90 -18.15
CA GLY A 77 17.14 17.82 -19.55
C GLY A 77 15.62 17.91 -19.77
N ASN A 78 14.78 18.03 -18.74
CA ASN A 78 13.35 18.31 -18.85
C ASN A 78 13.11 19.81 -18.61
N SER A 79 12.98 20.58 -19.70
CA SER A 79 12.81 22.05 -19.65
C SER A 79 11.54 22.48 -18.93
N ASP A 80 10.43 21.75 -19.14
CA ASP A 80 9.12 22.12 -18.58
C ASP A 80 9.11 21.94 -17.06
N ALA A 81 9.67 20.82 -16.57
CA ALA A 81 9.82 20.57 -15.13
C ALA A 81 10.78 21.58 -14.48
N ALA A 82 11.88 21.92 -15.15
CA ALA A 82 12.84 22.91 -14.65
C ALA A 82 12.23 24.32 -14.57
N GLU A 83 11.53 24.76 -15.62
CA GLU A 83 10.88 26.08 -15.64
C GLU A 83 9.76 26.16 -14.58
N MET A 84 8.96 25.12 -14.47
CA MET A 84 7.90 25.03 -13.46
C MET A 84 8.46 25.09 -12.04
N LEU A 85 9.47 24.28 -11.74
CA LEU A 85 10.07 24.23 -10.41
C LEU A 85 10.76 25.55 -10.04
N ARG A 86 11.39 26.22 -11.02
CA ARG A 86 11.96 27.56 -10.85
C ARG A 86 10.89 28.61 -10.52
N SER A 87 9.75 28.56 -11.21
CA SER A 87 8.61 29.45 -10.97
C SER A 87 7.99 29.22 -9.58
N MET A 88 7.87 27.96 -9.17
CA MET A 88 7.41 27.61 -7.83
C MET A 88 8.35 28.11 -6.73
N ARG A 89 9.68 27.97 -6.91
CA ARG A 89 10.67 28.52 -5.96
C ARG A 89 10.60 30.03 -5.87
N ALA A 90 10.39 30.71 -7.00
CA ALA A 90 10.23 32.17 -7.02
C ALA A 90 9.01 32.63 -6.20
N PHE A 91 7.93 31.84 -6.22
CA PHE A 91 6.68 32.13 -5.50
C PHE A 91 6.72 31.66 -4.03
N LEU A 92 7.04 30.38 -3.77
CA LEU A 92 7.00 29.76 -2.44
C LEU A 92 8.18 30.16 -1.56
N LYS A 93 9.30 30.58 -2.16
CA LYS A 93 10.59 30.75 -1.50
C LYS A 93 11.14 29.43 -0.97
N GLU A 94 12.12 29.47 -0.11
CA GLU A 94 12.78 28.31 0.51
C GLU A 94 12.02 27.90 1.78
N ASN A 95 11.03 27.07 1.60
CA ASN A 95 10.19 26.53 2.69
C ASN A 95 10.00 25.01 2.54
N ASP A 96 9.34 24.40 3.51
CA ASP A 96 9.10 22.96 3.58
C ASP A 96 8.35 22.44 2.34
N MET A 97 7.36 23.19 1.84
CA MET A 97 6.63 22.81 0.63
C MET A 97 7.56 22.80 -0.60
N MET A 98 8.43 23.81 -0.73
CA MET A 98 9.36 23.86 -1.85
C MET A 98 10.43 22.75 -1.77
N ALA A 99 10.90 22.42 -0.55
CA ALA A 99 11.77 21.28 -0.32
C ALA A 99 11.09 19.97 -0.78
N TYR A 100 9.86 19.75 -0.36
CA TYR A 100 9.04 18.61 -0.76
C TYR A 100 8.88 18.52 -2.28
N LEU A 101 8.53 19.63 -2.93
CA LEU A 101 8.34 19.66 -4.38
C LEU A 101 9.64 19.40 -5.16
N SER A 102 10.79 19.88 -4.67
CA SER A 102 12.09 19.59 -5.27
C SER A 102 12.43 18.10 -5.18
N MET A 103 12.23 17.49 -4.00
CA MET A 103 12.44 16.08 -3.76
C MET A 103 11.48 15.19 -4.56
N MET A 104 10.24 15.63 -4.76
CA MET A 104 9.27 14.91 -5.59
C MET A 104 9.56 15.05 -7.09
N ALA A 105 10.00 16.22 -7.55
CA ALA A 105 10.29 16.47 -8.96
C ALA A 105 11.33 15.51 -9.54
N VAL A 106 12.46 15.35 -8.86
CA VAL A 106 13.53 14.45 -9.31
C VAL A 106 13.04 12.98 -9.33
N ARG A 107 12.19 12.58 -8.39
CA ARG A 107 11.61 11.25 -8.34
C ARG A 107 10.57 11.02 -9.45
N LEU A 108 9.73 12.00 -9.72
CA LEU A 108 8.74 11.92 -10.80
C LEU A 108 9.41 11.81 -12.18
N LEU A 109 10.53 12.49 -12.40
CA LEU A 109 11.33 12.35 -13.63
C LEU A 109 11.86 10.91 -13.77
N GLU A 110 12.39 10.32 -12.71
CA GLU A 110 12.84 8.93 -12.72
C GLU A 110 11.67 7.94 -12.90
N LEU A 111 10.53 8.18 -12.27
CA LEU A 111 9.33 7.36 -12.45
C LEU A 111 8.82 7.41 -13.89
N ARG A 112 8.91 8.58 -14.56
CA ARG A 112 8.60 8.68 -15.98
C ARG A 112 9.59 7.90 -16.84
N ARG A 113 10.89 7.88 -16.48
CA ARG A 113 11.92 7.11 -17.18
C ARG A 113 11.62 5.61 -17.16
N VAL A 114 11.37 5.05 -15.96
CA VAL A 114 11.15 3.61 -15.77
C VAL A 114 9.79 3.12 -16.26
N LEU A 115 8.81 4.01 -16.39
CA LEU A 115 7.45 3.68 -16.84
C LEU A 115 7.45 3.38 -18.35
N LYS A 116 6.81 2.27 -18.76
CA LYS A 116 6.60 1.93 -20.17
C LYS A 116 5.72 2.96 -20.89
N PRO A 117 5.79 3.11 -22.22
CA PRO A 117 4.85 3.95 -22.98
C PRO A 117 3.38 3.61 -22.71
N THR A 118 3.05 2.32 -22.54
CA THR A 118 1.71 1.82 -22.18
C THR A 118 1.37 1.95 -20.70
N GLY A 119 2.29 2.48 -19.88
CA GLY A 119 2.17 2.48 -18.44
C GLY A 119 1.40 3.67 -17.88
N SER A 120 0.99 3.51 -16.63
CA SER A 120 0.20 4.48 -15.86
C SER A 120 0.82 4.76 -14.50
N ILE A 121 0.60 5.97 -13.98
CA ILE A 121 1.05 6.40 -12.66
C ILE A 121 -0.10 7.00 -11.86
N TYR A 122 -0.21 6.60 -10.59
CA TYR A 122 -1.18 7.09 -9.63
C TYR A 122 -0.43 7.68 -8.44
N LEU A 123 -0.53 8.99 -8.27
CA LEU A 123 0.04 9.74 -7.15
C LEU A 123 -1.04 10.04 -6.12
N HIS A 124 -0.95 9.42 -4.96
CA HIS A 124 -1.82 9.67 -3.82
C HIS A 124 -1.27 10.85 -3.01
N CYS A 125 -2.11 11.81 -2.70
CA CYS A 125 -1.74 12.99 -1.92
C CYS A 125 -2.93 13.55 -1.13
N ASP A 126 -2.62 14.33 -0.11
CA ASP A 126 -3.61 15.12 0.60
C ASP A 126 -3.91 16.46 -0.10
N VAL A 127 -4.88 17.17 0.42
CA VAL A 127 -5.29 18.48 -0.14
C VAL A 127 -4.25 19.57 0.04
N THR A 128 -3.25 19.40 0.91
CA THR A 128 -2.20 20.41 1.18
C THR A 128 -1.24 20.52 0.00
N ALA A 129 -0.85 19.38 -0.58
CA ALA A 129 0.14 19.32 -1.64
C ALA A 129 -0.48 19.07 -3.03
N SER A 130 -1.74 18.59 -3.12
CA SER A 130 -2.35 18.09 -4.36
C SER A 130 -2.28 19.06 -5.54
N HIS A 131 -2.55 20.36 -5.31
CA HIS A 131 -2.54 21.36 -6.39
C HIS A 131 -1.13 21.62 -6.94
N TYR A 132 -0.12 21.69 -6.08
CA TYR A 132 1.28 21.84 -6.50
C TYR A 132 1.78 20.60 -7.23
N LEU A 133 1.44 19.41 -6.70
CA LEU A 133 1.80 18.14 -7.33
C LEU A 133 1.11 17.98 -8.68
N LYS A 134 -0.15 18.42 -8.83
CA LYS A 134 -0.84 18.40 -10.13
C LYS A 134 -0.07 19.20 -11.20
N ILE A 135 0.37 20.41 -10.86
CA ILE A 135 1.13 21.26 -11.77
C ILE A 135 2.50 20.63 -12.08
N LEU A 136 3.16 20.05 -11.07
CA LEU A 136 4.43 19.35 -11.25
C LEU A 136 4.28 18.10 -12.12
N MET A 137 3.19 17.34 -11.97
CA MET A 137 2.86 16.20 -12.82
C MET A 137 2.58 16.63 -14.27
N ASP A 138 1.90 17.76 -14.47
CA ASP A 138 1.70 18.33 -15.81
C ASP A 138 3.04 18.68 -16.49
N ALA A 139 3.95 19.29 -15.75
CA ALA A 139 5.27 19.61 -16.27
C ALA A 139 6.14 18.37 -16.55
N THR A 140 5.93 17.28 -15.76
CA THR A 140 6.71 16.05 -15.91
C THR A 140 6.14 15.12 -16.98
N PHE A 141 4.84 14.84 -16.96
CA PHE A 141 4.18 13.85 -17.82
C PHE A 141 3.49 14.49 -19.03
N GLY A 142 3.24 15.79 -19.01
CA GLY A 142 2.48 16.53 -20.00
C GLY A 142 0.97 16.59 -19.65
N PRO A 143 0.32 17.77 -19.78
CA PRO A 143 -1.08 17.97 -19.38
C PRO A 143 -2.07 17.09 -20.19
N LYS A 144 -1.76 16.76 -21.44
CA LYS A 144 -2.56 15.86 -22.28
C LYS A 144 -2.62 14.42 -21.76
N ASN A 145 -1.66 14.04 -20.96
CA ASN A 145 -1.56 12.69 -20.37
C ASN A 145 -2.27 12.57 -19.02
N PHE A 146 -2.82 13.64 -18.51
CA PHE A 146 -3.73 13.63 -17.38
C PHE A 146 -5.00 12.86 -17.73
N ARG A 147 -5.38 11.91 -16.88
CA ARG A 147 -6.58 11.08 -17.09
C ARG A 147 -7.69 11.48 -16.13
N ASN A 148 -7.43 11.46 -14.83
CA ASN A 148 -8.41 11.82 -13.80
C ASN A 148 -7.74 12.37 -12.54
N GLU A 149 -8.45 13.26 -11.88
CA GLU A 149 -8.35 13.46 -10.45
C GLU A 149 -9.41 12.58 -9.78
N ILE A 150 -8.96 11.64 -8.96
CA ILE A 150 -9.83 10.73 -8.22
C ILE A 150 -9.93 11.27 -6.80
N THR A 151 -11.16 11.53 -6.35
CA THR A 151 -11.45 11.91 -4.97
C THR A 151 -11.86 10.67 -4.19
N TRP A 152 -11.02 10.21 -3.28
CA TRP A 152 -11.32 9.09 -2.40
C TRP A 152 -11.83 9.58 -1.05
N LYS A 153 -13.07 9.19 -0.70
CA LYS A 153 -13.68 9.48 0.59
C LYS A 153 -13.20 8.45 1.62
N ARG A 154 -12.24 8.83 2.45
CA ARG A 154 -11.65 7.94 3.46
C ARG A 154 -12.43 7.89 4.77
N ARG A 155 -13.03 8.98 5.21
CA ARG A 155 -13.73 9.07 6.50
C ARG A 155 -15.19 9.45 6.36
N VAL A 156 -16.01 8.79 7.22
CA VAL A 156 -17.33 9.26 7.59
C VAL A 156 -17.33 9.30 9.12
N GLY A 157 -17.07 10.45 9.74
CA GLY A 157 -17.02 10.49 11.20
C GLY A 157 -17.26 11.87 11.76
N MET A 158 -18.05 11.93 12.83
CA MET A 158 -18.17 13.09 13.71
C MET A 158 -17.00 13.07 14.69
N SER A 159 -15.91 13.78 14.37
CA SER A 159 -14.88 14.08 15.36
C SER A 159 -15.31 15.34 16.12
N SER A 160 -15.25 15.32 17.44
CA SER A 160 -15.53 16.52 18.28
C SER A 160 -14.67 17.73 17.89
N ALA A 161 -13.46 17.51 17.41
CA ALA A 161 -12.56 18.56 16.91
C ALA A 161 -13.09 19.33 15.69
N VAL A 162 -14.08 18.78 14.95
CA VAL A 162 -14.70 19.47 13.81
C VAL A 162 -15.66 20.57 14.26
N HIS A 163 -16.23 20.45 15.46
CA HIS A 163 -17.19 21.42 16.00
C HIS A 163 -16.56 22.73 16.48
N GLU A 164 -15.25 22.73 16.73
CA GLU A 164 -14.50 23.91 17.18
C GLU A 164 -13.65 24.54 16.05
N SER A 165 -13.76 24.02 14.83
CA SER A 165 -12.97 24.45 13.69
C SER A 165 -13.66 25.59 12.93
N ASN A 166 -12.88 26.55 12.44
CA ASN A 166 -13.32 27.64 11.56
C ASN A 166 -13.36 27.20 10.06
N ARG A 167 -13.24 25.90 9.77
CA ARG A 167 -13.24 25.32 8.41
C ARG A 167 -14.00 24.00 8.37
N PHE A 168 -14.43 23.60 7.18
CA PHE A 168 -14.99 22.26 6.98
C PHE A 168 -13.96 21.17 7.23
N GLY A 169 -14.37 20.06 7.85
CA GLY A 169 -13.52 18.89 8.08
C GLY A 169 -13.11 18.22 6.77
N THR A 170 -11.84 17.82 6.66
CA THR A 170 -11.31 17.08 5.51
C THR A 170 -11.61 15.59 5.68
N CYS A 171 -12.36 15.01 4.73
CA CYS A 171 -12.74 13.60 4.73
C CYS A 171 -12.25 12.84 3.49
N THR A 172 -11.49 13.50 2.61
CA THR A 172 -11.04 12.96 1.33
C THR A 172 -9.54 13.08 1.15
N ASP A 173 -8.97 12.16 0.38
CA ASP A 173 -7.65 12.27 -0.24
C ASP A 173 -7.81 12.35 -1.76
N ILE A 174 -6.78 12.83 -2.44
CA ILE A 174 -6.72 12.99 -3.88
C ILE A 174 -5.74 11.95 -4.47
N ILE A 175 -6.13 11.34 -5.59
CA ILE A 175 -5.24 10.48 -6.36
C ILE A 175 -5.17 11.05 -7.78
N LEU A 176 -4.00 11.52 -8.18
CA LEU A 176 -3.75 12.04 -9.51
C LEU A 176 -3.38 10.88 -10.44
N PHE A 177 -4.18 10.66 -11.46
CA PHE A 177 -3.98 9.59 -12.43
C PHE A 177 -3.47 10.17 -13.76
N TYR A 178 -2.29 9.72 -14.17
CA TYR A 178 -1.66 10.02 -15.46
C TYR A 178 -1.29 8.74 -16.20
N ALA A 179 -1.30 8.83 -17.52
CA ALA A 179 -0.68 7.86 -18.41
C ALA A 179 0.67 8.38 -18.91
N LYS A 180 1.58 7.51 -19.38
CA LYS A 180 2.80 7.96 -20.05
C LYS A 180 2.52 8.41 -21.49
N SER A 181 1.54 7.77 -22.16
CA SER A 181 1.10 8.10 -23.52
C SER A 181 -0.38 7.76 -23.74
N ASP A 182 -0.88 7.96 -24.95
CA ASP A 182 -2.24 7.58 -25.33
C ASP A 182 -2.43 6.05 -25.47
N ASP A 183 -1.34 5.28 -25.58
CA ASP A 183 -1.34 3.82 -25.68
C ASP A 183 -1.47 3.13 -24.31
N ALA A 184 -1.67 3.89 -23.24
CA ALA A 184 -1.74 3.37 -21.87
C ALA A 184 -2.92 2.41 -21.69
N LEU A 185 -2.65 1.29 -21.02
CA LEU A 185 -3.65 0.31 -20.67
C LEU A 185 -4.66 0.89 -19.67
N PHE A 186 -5.96 0.76 -20.00
CA PHE A 186 -7.04 1.05 -19.07
C PHE A 186 -8.21 0.07 -19.25
N SER A 187 -8.57 -0.61 -18.16
CA SER A 187 -9.71 -1.52 -18.09
C SER A 187 -10.80 -0.91 -17.22
N PRO A 188 -11.95 -0.48 -17.79
CA PRO A 188 -13.05 0.11 -17.03
C PRO A 188 -13.51 -0.84 -15.92
N GLN A 189 -13.62 -0.33 -14.71
CA GLN A 189 -14.14 -1.07 -13.56
C GLN A 189 -15.64 -0.84 -13.40
N TYR A 190 -16.36 -1.83 -12.90
CA TYR A 190 -17.81 -1.78 -12.74
C TYR A 190 -18.18 -2.21 -11.32
N ASN A 191 -19.17 -1.54 -10.74
CA ASN A 191 -19.77 -1.87 -9.45
C ASN A 191 -21.22 -2.32 -9.63
N LYS A 192 -21.55 -3.55 -9.20
CA LYS A 192 -22.91 -4.10 -9.23
C LYS A 192 -23.69 -3.86 -7.94
N ASP A 193 -23.00 -3.51 -6.86
CA ASP A 193 -23.56 -3.44 -5.52
C ASP A 193 -23.79 -2.00 -5.06
N SER A 194 -23.49 -1.00 -5.91
CA SER A 194 -23.75 0.39 -5.55
C SER A 194 -25.26 0.64 -5.37
N PRO A 195 -25.67 1.45 -4.36
CA PRO A 195 -27.08 1.80 -4.14
C PRO A 195 -27.74 2.37 -5.39
N GLU A 196 -27.01 3.17 -6.17
CA GLU A 196 -27.49 3.77 -7.41
C GLU A 196 -27.77 2.72 -8.48
N TYR A 197 -26.91 1.70 -8.59
CA TYR A 197 -27.12 0.60 -9.53
C TYR A 197 -28.29 -0.28 -9.10
N GLN A 198 -28.42 -0.60 -7.82
CA GLN A 198 -29.53 -1.37 -7.30
C GLN A 198 -30.85 -0.63 -7.51
N GLU A 199 -30.89 0.68 -7.27
CA GLU A 199 -32.06 1.51 -7.55
C GLU A 199 -32.38 1.58 -9.05
N TYR A 200 -31.34 1.70 -9.90
CA TYR A 200 -31.51 1.66 -11.36
C TYR A 200 -32.12 0.33 -11.82
N ILE A 201 -31.63 -0.82 -11.29
CA ILE A 201 -32.20 -2.14 -11.61
C ILE A 201 -33.66 -2.21 -11.13
N ARG A 202 -33.92 -1.84 -9.88
CA ARG A 202 -35.25 -1.90 -9.27
C ARG A 202 -36.28 -1.06 -10.05
N THR A 203 -35.92 0.10 -10.54
CA THR A 203 -36.83 1.04 -11.22
C THR A 203 -36.97 0.77 -12.71
N ARG A 204 -35.95 0.23 -13.38
CA ARG A 204 -35.96 0.10 -14.83
C ARG A 204 -36.18 -1.33 -15.34
N PHE A 205 -35.81 -2.35 -14.59
CA PHE A 205 -35.86 -3.75 -15.01
C PHE A 205 -37.05 -4.47 -14.34
N THR A 206 -38.23 -3.89 -14.50
CA THR A 206 -39.49 -4.34 -13.86
C THR A 206 -40.20 -5.46 -14.59
N MET A 207 -39.85 -5.71 -15.86
CA MET A 207 -40.46 -6.76 -16.66
C MET A 207 -39.70 -8.09 -16.54
N VAL A 208 -40.46 -9.19 -16.60
CA VAL A 208 -39.91 -10.55 -16.50
C VAL A 208 -40.31 -11.31 -17.77
N ASP A 209 -39.39 -12.09 -18.33
CA ASP A 209 -39.68 -12.96 -19.48
C ASP A 209 -40.22 -14.32 -19.02
N GLU A 210 -40.55 -15.18 -19.98
CA GLU A 210 -41.08 -16.54 -19.75
C GLU A 210 -40.08 -17.46 -19.00
N GLN A 211 -38.81 -17.09 -18.97
CA GLN A 211 -37.73 -17.82 -18.27
C GLN A 211 -37.43 -17.25 -16.87
N GLY A 212 -38.21 -16.23 -16.42
CA GLY A 212 -38.01 -15.57 -15.14
C GLY A 212 -36.88 -14.52 -15.14
N ARG A 213 -36.34 -14.12 -16.30
CA ARG A 213 -35.27 -13.13 -16.41
C ARG A 213 -35.82 -11.73 -16.41
N HIS A 214 -35.30 -10.88 -15.54
CA HIS A 214 -35.67 -9.46 -15.48
C HIS A 214 -35.05 -8.68 -16.63
N PHE A 215 -35.89 -7.83 -17.29
CA PHE A 215 -35.43 -7.02 -18.42
C PHE A 215 -36.05 -5.63 -18.45
N GLN A 216 -35.40 -4.72 -19.15
CA GLN A 216 -35.89 -3.42 -19.58
C GLN A 216 -36.15 -3.45 -21.07
N PRO A 217 -37.35 -2.96 -21.56
CA PRO A 217 -37.60 -2.81 -22.99
C PRO A 217 -36.85 -1.59 -23.54
N ASP A 218 -35.84 -1.83 -24.36
CA ASP A 218 -34.95 -0.82 -24.94
C ASP A 218 -35.40 -0.43 -26.36
N ASN A 219 -35.11 0.80 -26.77
CA ASN A 219 -35.53 1.34 -28.05
C ASN A 219 -34.79 0.70 -29.23
N LEU A 220 -35.54 0.33 -30.29
CA LEU A 220 -35.00 -0.19 -31.56
C LEU A 220 -35.22 0.79 -32.73
N THR A 221 -35.43 2.07 -32.47
CA THR A 221 -35.51 3.09 -33.53
C THR A 221 -34.10 3.57 -33.90
N ASN A 222 -33.80 3.64 -35.19
CA ASN A 222 -32.55 4.20 -35.65
C ASN A 222 -32.47 5.71 -35.31
N PRO A 223 -31.34 6.23 -34.84
CA PRO A 223 -31.17 7.66 -34.55
C PRO A 223 -31.23 8.52 -35.85
N GLY A 224 -30.72 8.00 -36.97
CA GLY A 224 -30.78 8.63 -38.30
C GLY A 224 -31.76 7.93 -39.25
N TYR A 225 -32.21 8.62 -40.29
CA TYR A 225 -33.06 8.04 -41.34
C TYR A 225 -32.28 6.97 -42.16
N ARG A 226 -32.82 5.74 -42.22
CA ARG A 226 -32.24 4.61 -42.94
C ARG A 226 -33.32 3.88 -43.75
N PRO A 227 -33.49 4.17 -45.05
CA PRO A 227 -34.55 3.59 -45.88
C PRO A 227 -34.52 2.07 -45.92
N ASN A 228 -33.33 1.46 -45.96
CA ASN A 228 -33.12 0.01 -46.00
C ASN A 228 -33.49 -0.71 -44.68
N LEU A 229 -33.75 0.03 -43.62
CA LEU A 229 -34.19 -0.50 -42.32
C LEU A 229 -35.68 -0.19 -42.02
N ILE A 230 -36.40 0.30 -43.03
CA ILE A 230 -37.84 0.51 -42.96
C ILE A 230 -38.54 -0.75 -43.50
N TYR A 231 -38.95 -1.65 -42.60
CA TYR A 231 -39.64 -2.90 -42.94
C TYR A 231 -40.63 -3.28 -41.83
N GLU A 232 -41.74 -3.88 -42.23
CA GLU A 232 -42.72 -4.45 -41.30
C GLU A 232 -42.24 -5.80 -40.76
N TYR A 233 -42.50 -6.06 -39.45
CA TYR A 233 -42.14 -7.31 -38.81
C TYR A 233 -43.26 -7.81 -37.89
N LYS A 234 -43.79 -9.02 -38.17
CA LYS A 234 -44.89 -9.67 -37.43
C LYS A 234 -46.11 -8.75 -37.18
N GLY A 235 -46.47 -7.91 -38.17
CA GLY A 235 -47.59 -6.98 -38.11
C GLY A 235 -47.30 -5.69 -37.32
N TYR A 236 -46.05 -5.42 -36.93
CA TYR A 236 -45.64 -4.15 -36.34
C TYR A 236 -45.02 -3.24 -37.39
N LYS A 237 -45.52 -2.00 -37.44
CA LYS A 237 -45.03 -0.98 -38.39
C LYS A 237 -43.62 -0.48 -37.97
N PRO A 238 -42.75 -0.20 -38.96
CA PRO A 238 -41.43 0.37 -38.68
C PRO A 238 -41.52 1.78 -38.11
N PRO A 239 -40.50 2.21 -37.34
CA PRO A 239 -40.32 3.63 -37.01
C PRO A 239 -40.09 4.46 -38.29
N SER A 240 -40.43 5.74 -38.28
CA SER A 240 -40.23 6.66 -39.40
C SER A 240 -38.78 6.77 -39.88
N LYS A 241 -37.81 6.58 -38.95
CA LYS A 241 -36.37 6.56 -39.24
C LYS A 241 -35.82 5.17 -39.55
N GLY A 242 -36.68 4.12 -39.51
CA GLY A 242 -36.27 2.72 -39.62
C GLY A 242 -35.88 2.08 -38.31
N TRP A 243 -35.73 0.75 -38.30
CA TRP A 243 -35.25 -0.01 -37.17
C TRP A 243 -33.75 0.21 -36.96
N ALA A 244 -33.24 -0.01 -35.76
CA ALA A 244 -31.81 0.08 -35.46
C ALA A 244 -31.03 -1.14 -35.98
N ILE A 245 -31.71 -2.19 -36.46
CA ILE A 245 -31.12 -3.47 -36.90
C ILE A 245 -31.72 -3.92 -38.23
N SER A 246 -31.00 -4.80 -38.96
CA SER A 246 -31.49 -5.41 -40.20
C SER A 246 -32.59 -6.43 -39.93
N LYS A 247 -33.33 -6.79 -40.99
CA LYS A 247 -34.42 -7.79 -40.91
C LYS A 247 -33.90 -9.18 -40.52
N GLU A 248 -32.68 -9.53 -40.93
CA GLU A 248 -31.99 -10.77 -40.57
C GLU A 248 -31.68 -10.78 -39.06
N LYS A 249 -31.12 -9.69 -38.54
CA LYS A 249 -30.82 -9.55 -37.10
C LYS A 249 -32.10 -9.52 -36.27
N MET A 250 -33.18 -8.92 -36.77
CA MET A 250 -34.51 -8.95 -36.14
C MET A 250 -35.01 -10.39 -35.99
N ARG A 251 -34.91 -11.21 -37.04
CA ARG A 251 -35.29 -12.62 -37.00
C ARG A 251 -34.42 -13.43 -36.02
N GLN A 252 -33.12 -13.14 -35.99
CA GLN A 252 -32.20 -13.80 -35.08
C GLN A 252 -32.61 -13.50 -33.63
N TRP A 253 -32.80 -12.21 -33.26
CA TRP A 253 -33.18 -11.80 -31.92
C TRP A 253 -34.57 -12.29 -31.51
N ASP A 254 -35.47 -12.44 -32.46
CA ASP A 254 -36.78 -13.07 -32.21
C ASP A 254 -36.62 -14.54 -31.78
N LYS A 255 -35.83 -15.32 -32.53
CA LYS A 255 -35.50 -16.72 -32.16
C LYS A 255 -34.79 -16.85 -30.83
N GLU A 256 -33.95 -15.88 -30.48
CA GLU A 256 -33.22 -15.82 -29.21
C GLU A 256 -34.09 -15.31 -28.04
N GLY A 257 -35.37 -14.96 -28.28
CA GLY A 257 -36.25 -14.42 -27.26
C GLY A 257 -35.90 -13.01 -26.78
N ARG A 258 -35.06 -12.27 -27.54
CA ARG A 258 -34.51 -10.95 -27.19
C ARG A 258 -35.43 -9.79 -27.60
N LEU A 259 -36.57 -10.06 -28.22
CA LEU A 259 -37.54 -9.04 -28.60
C LEU A 259 -38.75 -9.02 -27.65
N TYR A 260 -39.17 -7.80 -27.30
CA TYR A 260 -40.41 -7.56 -26.61
C TYR A 260 -41.42 -7.06 -27.64
N PHE A 261 -42.53 -7.76 -27.76
CA PHE A 261 -43.66 -7.46 -28.62
C PHE A 261 -44.79 -6.86 -27.78
N PRO A 262 -45.01 -5.52 -27.81
CA PRO A 262 -46.09 -4.92 -27.05
C PRO A 262 -47.44 -5.49 -27.51
N PRO A 263 -48.45 -5.63 -26.63
CA PRO A 263 -49.79 -6.13 -27.01
C PRO A 263 -50.46 -5.27 -28.08
N ASN A 264 -50.25 -3.96 -28.04
CA ASN A 264 -50.78 -3.03 -29.05
C ASN A 264 -49.84 -3.01 -30.28
N LYS A 265 -50.34 -3.46 -31.43
CA LYS A 265 -49.62 -3.50 -32.73
C LYS A 265 -49.22 -2.12 -33.26
N ASN A 266 -49.84 -1.06 -32.78
CA ASN A 266 -49.42 0.31 -33.11
C ASN A 266 -48.19 0.77 -32.31
N SER A 267 -47.81 0.05 -31.25
CA SER A 267 -46.59 0.26 -30.50
C SER A 267 -45.39 -0.36 -31.24
N ARG A 268 -44.19 0.06 -30.89
CA ARG A 268 -42.95 -0.41 -31.54
C ARG A 268 -42.37 -1.63 -30.82
N ILE A 269 -41.83 -2.59 -31.58
CA ILE A 269 -41.04 -3.66 -31.04
C ILE A 269 -39.83 -3.06 -30.29
N ARG A 270 -39.48 -3.64 -29.18
CA ARG A 270 -38.34 -3.21 -28.34
C ARG A 270 -37.37 -4.37 -28.13
N ARG A 271 -36.10 -4.07 -27.85
CA ARG A 271 -35.12 -5.04 -27.43
C ARG A 271 -35.28 -5.31 -25.93
N LYS A 272 -35.25 -6.57 -25.51
CA LYS A 272 -35.08 -6.93 -24.11
C LYS A 272 -33.64 -6.74 -23.72
N ARG A 273 -33.34 -5.86 -22.80
CA ARG A 273 -32.03 -5.68 -22.17
C ARG A 273 -32.09 -6.36 -20.80
N PHE A 274 -31.36 -7.45 -20.62
CA PHE A 274 -31.43 -8.27 -19.40
C PHE A 274 -30.48 -7.77 -18.31
N VAL A 275 -30.87 -7.94 -17.03
CA VAL A 275 -30.07 -7.56 -15.86
C VAL A 275 -28.77 -8.38 -15.79
N ASP A 276 -28.87 -9.68 -16.05
CA ASP A 276 -27.74 -10.62 -16.02
C ASP A 276 -26.66 -10.33 -17.08
N GLU A 277 -27.00 -9.58 -18.13
CA GLU A 277 -26.05 -9.13 -19.16
C GLU A 277 -25.34 -7.81 -18.80
N LEU A 278 -25.73 -7.16 -17.72
CA LEU A 278 -25.14 -5.88 -17.32
C LEU A 278 -23.84 -6.10 -16.55
N LYS A 279 -22.84 -5.30 -16.90
CA LYS A 279 -21.55 -5.32 -16.19
C LYS A 279 -21.61 -4.64 -14.81
N GLY A 280 -22.60 -3.81 -14.55
CA GLY A 280 -22.72 -2.94 -13.40
C GLY A 280 -22.63 -1.46 -13.77
N MET A 281 -22.61 -0.59 -12.79
CA MET A 281 -22.33 0.85 -12.96
C MET A 281 -20.83 1.04 -13.20
N PRO A 282 -20.40 1.81 -14.23
CA PRO A 282 -18.99 2.17 -14.37
C PRO A 282 -18.51 2.96 -13.14
N VAL A 283 -17.37 2.56 -12.59
CA VAL A 283 -16.74 3.32 -11.51
C VAL A 283 -16.25 4.65 -12.06
N GLN A 284 -16.65 5.73 -11.42
CA GLN A 284 -16.26 7.09 -11.75
C GLN A 284 -15.11 7.58 -10.87
N ASN A 285 -14.77 8.86 -10.93
CA ASN A 285 -13.65 9.43 -10.19
C ASN A 285 -13.96 9.85 -8.74
N LEU A 286 -15.20 9.67 -8.27
CA LEU A 286 -15.56 9.84 -6.86
C LEU A 286 -15.71 8.46 -6.20
N TRP A 287 -14.77 8.08 -5.35
CA TRP A 287 -14.74 6.78 -4.68
C TRP A 287 -15.24 6.89 -3.24
N THR A 288 -16.48 6.50 -3.04
CA THR A 288 -17.14 6.51 -1.72
C THR A 288 -17.38 5.10 -1.16
N ASP A 289 -17.18 4.09 -2.00
CA ASP A 289 -17.49 2.69 -1.76
C ASP A 289 -16.30 1.88 -1.19
N VAL A 290 -15.13 2.50 -1.07
CA VAL A 290 -13.95 1.91 -0.41
C VAL A 290 -13.69 2.66 0.90
N PRO A 291 -14.15 2.14 2.05
CA PRO A 291 -13.96 2.82 3.33
C PRO A 291 -12.51 2.73 3.82
N GLU A 292 -12.11 3.64 4.72
CA GLU A 292 -10.89 3.53 5.51
C GLU A 292 -10.87 2.22 6.31
N ILE A 293 -9.67 1.67 6.56
CA ILE A 293 -9.51 0.43 7.32
C ILE A 293 -10.01 0.62 8.75
N ASN A 294 -11.05 -0.10 9.12
CA ASN A 294 -11.58 -0.11 10.49
C ASN A 294 -10.51 -0.59 11.48
N SER A 295 -10.56 -0.05 12.72
CA SER A 295 -9.64 -0.44 13.80
C SER A 295 -9.64 -1.95 14.10
N GLN A 296 -10.73 -2.64 13.84
CA GLN A 296 -10.90 -4.09 14.04
C GLN A 296 -10.68 -4.92 12.75
N ALA A 297 -10.46 -4.28 11.60
CA ALA A 297 -10.29 -4.98 10.33
C ALA A 297 -9.10 -5.96 10.40
N GLN A 298 -9.29 -7.13 9.81
CA GLN A 298 -8.27 -8.19 9.78
C GLN A 298 -7.01 -7.76 9.00
N GLU A 299 -7.20 -6.96 7.93
CA GLU A 299 -6.10 -6.44 7.11
C GLU A 299 -5.25 -5.36 7.81
N ARG A 300 -5.71 -4.80 8.95
CA ARG A 300 -4.99 -3.74 9.66
C ARG A 300 -3.76 -4.27 10.37
N LEU A 301 -2.58 -3.88 9.93
CA LEU A 301 -1.29 -4.28 10.50
C LEU A 301 -0.80 -3.35 11.63
N GLY A 302 -1.45 -2.20 11.81
CA GLY A 302 -1.02 -1.18 12.80
C GLY A 302 -0.09 -0.11 12.24
N TYR A 303 0.23 -0.16 10.95
CA TYR A 303 1.00 0.88 10.28
C TYR A 303 0.12 2.13 10.06
N PRO A 304 0.58 3.35 10.42
CA PRO A 304 -0.28 4.54 10.54
C PRO A 304 -0.96 4.95 9.24
N THR A 305 -0.26 4.83 8.12
CA THR A 305 -0.68 5.29 6.78
C THR A 305 -1.17 4.15 5.89
N GLN A 306 -1.46 2.98 6.48
CA GLN A 306 -1.92 1.82 5.71
C GLN A 306 -3.19 2.15 4.92
N LYS A 307 -3.13 1.98 3.60
CA LYS A 307 -4.28 2.11 2.70
C LYS A 307 -5.07 0.79 2.62
N PRO A 308 -6.39 0.85 2.37
CA PRO A 308 -7.21 -0.35 2.15
C PRO A 308 -6.72 -1.17 0.94
N GLN A 309 -6.68 -2.49 1.07
CA GLN A 309 -6.27 -3.38 -0.02
C GLN A 309 -7.20 -3.22 -1.25
N ALA A 310 -8.51 -3.05 -1.03
CA ALA A 310 -9.49 -2.84 -2.09
C ALA A 310 -9.20 -1.60 -2.98
N LEU A 311 -8.62 -0.54 -2.38
CA LEU A 311 -8.20 0.67 -3.11
C LEU A 311 -7.12 0.32 -4.15
N LEU A 312 -6.10 -0.41 -3.71
CA LEU A 312 -4.95 -0.79 -4.55
C LEU A 312 -5.37 -1.84 -5.59
N GLU A 313 -6.21 -2.81 -5.22
CA GLU A 313 -6.74 -3.78 -6.17
C GLU A 313 -7.51 -3.12 -7.31
N ARG A 314 -8.31 -2.08 -7.02
CA ARG A 314 -9.04 -1.31 -8.04
C ARG A 314 -8.07 -0.63 -9.02
N ILE A 315 -7.05 0.04 -8.52
CA ILE A 315 -6.02 0.71 -9.33
C ILE A 315 -5.27 -0.30 -10.20
N ILE A 316 -4.81 -1.40 -9.60
CA ILE A 316 -4.04 -2.43 -10.28
C ILE A 316 -4.88 -3.10 -11.38
N LYS A 317 -6.15 -3.44 -11.11
CA LYS A 317 -7.07 -4.01 -12.11
C LYS A 317 -7.38 -3.05 -13.26
N ALA A 318 -7.45 -1.75 -12.98
CA ALA A 318 -7.75 -0.74 -14.00
C ALA A 318 -6.59 -0.52 -14.97
N SER A 319 -5.33 -0.59 -14.52
CA SER A 319 -4.18 -0.14 -15.30
C SER A 319 -3.06 -1.17 -15.43
N SER A 320 -3.36 -2.47 -15.25
CA SER A 320 -2.40 -3.54 -15.48
C SER A 320 -3.09 -4.87 -15.82
N ASN A 321 -2.35 -5.78 -16.45
CA ASN A 321 -2.74 -7.17 -16.70
C ASN A 321 -1.97 -8.14 -15.80
N GLU A 322 -2.35 -9.42 -15.76
CA GLU A 322 -1.53 -10.47 -15.15
C GLU A 322 -0.12 -10.47 -15.78
N GLY A 323 0.91 -10.62 -14.96
CA GLY A 323 2.31 -10.53 -15.38
C GLY A 323 2.87 -9.11 -15.58
N SER A 324 2.05 -8.07 -15.53
CA SER A 324 2.53 -6.67 -15.53
C SER A 324 3.34 -6.35 -14.28
N VAL A 325 4.34 -5.46 -14.42
CA VAL A 325 5.19 -5.01 -13.31
C VAL A 325 4.58 -3.79 -12.63
N VAL A 326 4.30 -3.91 -11.34
CA VAL A 326 3.80 -2.83 -10.47
C VAL A 326 4.93 -2.32 -9.58
N LEU A 327 5.21 -1.03 -9.62
CA LEU A 327 6.21 -0.37 -8.77
C LEU A 327 5.52 0.48 -7.71
N ASP A 328 5.91 0.29 -6.45
CA ASP A 328 5.61 1.20 -5.33
C ASP A 328 6.92 1.70 -4.70
N PRO A 329 7.32 2.95 -4.99
CA PRO A 329 8.58 3.51 -4.50
C PRO A 329 8.51 4.04 -3.05
N PHE A 330 7.34 3.97 -2.40
CA PHE A 330 7.09 4.34 -1.01
C PHE A 330 6.20 3.28 -0.34
N CYS A 331 6.65 2.01 -0.40
CA CYS A 331 5.74 0.87 -0.20
C CYS A 331 5.27 0.68 1.25
N GLY A 332 5.85 1.34 2.26
CA GLY A 332 5.41 1.31 3.66
C GLY A 332 5.17 -0.10 4.17
N CYS A 333 3.93 -0.41 4.59
CA CYS A 333 3.56 -1.77 5.03
C CYS A 333 3.18 -2.73 3.87
N GLY A 334 3.41 -2.35 2.60
CA GLY A 334 3.29 -3.21 1.43
C GLY A 334 1.87 -3.53 0.98
N THR A 335 0.92 -2.62 1.13
CA THR A 335 -0.45 -2.87 0.64
C THR A 335 -0.51 -3.05 -0.87
N THR A 336 0.22 -2.22 -1.62
CA THR A 336 0.35 -2.32 -3.09
C THR A 336 0.98 -3.64 -3.50
N ILE A 337 2.06 -4.03 -2.82
CA ILE A 337 2.80 -5.27 -3.06
C ILE A 337 1.89 -6.49 -2.83
N HIS A 338 1.15 -6.49 -1.72
CA HIS A 338 0.19 -7.54 -1.41
C HIS A 338 -0.92 -7.65 -2.47
N ALA A 339 -1.50 -6.52 -2.87
CA ALA A 339 -2.53 -6.48 -3.89
C ALA A 339 -2.01 -6.94 -5.27
N ALA A 340 -0.79 -6.54 -5.65
CA ALA A 340 -0.14 -6.98 -6.88
C ALA A 340 0.09 -8.50 -6.88
N GLN A 341 0.64 -9.05 -5.80
CA GLN A 341 0.84 -10.49 -5.63
C GLN A 341 -0.47 -11.28 -5.73
N LYS A 342 -1.51 -10.85 -5.03
CA LYS A 342 -2.85 -11.46 -5.08
C LYS A 342 -3.41 -11.51 -6.49
N LEU A 343 -3.20 -10.46 -7.26
CA LEU A 343 -3.69 -10.30 -8.61
C LEU A 343 -2.73 -10.87 -9.69
N ARG A 344 -1.69 -11.61 -9.32
CA ARG A 344 -0.68 -12.20 -10.21
C ARG A 344 0.07 -11.17 -11.06
N ARG A 345 0.37 -10.01 -10.48
CA ARG A 345 1.30 -9.05 -11.06
C ARG A 345 2.67 -9.28 -10.47
N GLU A 346 3.71 -9.05 -11.27
CA GLU A 346 5.06 -8.86 -10.74
C GLU A 346 5.13 -7.53 -10.01
N TRP A 347 5.98 -7.42 -8.99
CA TRP A 347 6.05 -6.21 -8.21
C TRP A 347 7.47 -5.84 -7.80
N ILE A 348 7.66 -4.54 -7.63
CA ILE A 348 8.86 -3.92 -7.08
C ILE A 348 8.41 -2.99 -5.95
N GLY A 349 8.86 -3.25 -4.73
CA GLY A 349 8.65 -2.38 -3.58
C GLY A 349 9.95 -1.74 -3.13
N ILE A 350 9.93 -0.46 -2.77
CA ILE A 350 11.09 0.24 -2.22
C ILE A 350 10.66 0.96 -0.95
N ASP A 351 11.44 0.80 0.12
CA ASP A 351 11.26 1.58 1.35
C ASP A 351 12.61 1.87 2.01
N ILE A 352 12.70 3.01 2.68
CA ILE A 352 13.91 3.47 3.35
C ILE A 352 14.04 2.91 4.78
N THR A 353 13.01 2.24 5.30
CA THR A 353 13.00 1.75 6.67
C THR A 353 13.03 0.22 6.74
N HIS A 354 13.91 -0.33 7.58
CA HIS A 354 13.92 -1.78 7.84
C HIS A 354 12.63 -2.27 8.48
N LEU A 355 11.93 -1.41 9.21
CA LEU A 355 10.63 -1.74 9.79
C LEU A 355 9.60 -2.07 8.70
N ALA A 356 9.50 -1.23 7.67
CA ALA A 356 8.62 -1.46 6.53
C ALA A 356 8.99 -2.77 5.82
N ILE A 357 10.27 -2.97 5.51
CA ILE A 357 10.76 -4.19 4.85
C ILE A 357 10.36 -5.44 5.65
N SER A 358 10.62 -5.46 6.97
CA SER A 358 10.28 -6.60 7.83
C SER A 358 8.78 -6.87 7.91
N LEU A 359 7.96 -5.81 7.95
CA LEU A 359 6.49 -5.93 7.94
C LEU A 359 5.99 -6.52 6.62
N ILE A 360 6.56 -6.09 5.49
CA ILE A 360 6.22 -6.62 4.16
C ILE A 360 6.59 -8.09 4.07
N GLU A 361 7.82 -8.47 4.44
CA GLU A 361 8.26 -9.86 4.42
C GLU A 361 7.33 -10.77 5.23
N LYS A 362 6.99 -10.32 6.46
CA LYS A 362 6.06 -11.06 7.31
C LYS A 362 4.67 -11.16 6.68
N ARG A 363 4.13 -10.05 6.19
CA ARG A 363 2.82 -9.99 5.52
C ARG A 363 2.75 -10.95 4.33
N LEU A 364 3.79 -10.96 3.50
CA LEU A 364 3.86 -11.83 2.32
C LEU A 364 3.97 -13.31 2.70
N LYS A 365 4.82 -13.66 3.67
CA LYS A 365 4.98 -15.03 4.17
C LYS A 365 3.69 -15.58 4.79
N ASP A 366 2.98 -14.74 5.56
CA ASP A 366 1.72 -15.12 6.21
C ASP A 366 0.58 -15.32 5.18
N ALA A 367 0.47 -14.41 4.19
CA ALA A 367 -0.61 -14.40 3.20
C ALA A 367 -0.40 -15.39 2.05
N PHE A 368 0.84 -15.56 1.60
CA PHE A 368 1.22 -16.35 0.42
C PHE A 368 2.28 -17.39 0.78
N PRO A 369 1.92 -18.51 1.41
CA PRO A 369 2.87 -19.56 1.77
C PRO A 369 3.66 -20.06 0.56
N GLY A 370 4.99 -20.04 0.66
CA GLY A 370 5.88 -20.49 -0.43
C GLY A 370 6.21 -19.43 -1.49
N ILE A 371 5.79 -18.17 -1.29
CA ILE A 371 6.17 -17.06 -2.17
C ILE A 371 7.70 -16.94 -2.29
N LYS A 372 8.18 -16.66 -3.49
CA LYS A 372 9.60 -16.40 -3.78
C LYS A 372 9.77 -14.98 -4.27
N TYR A 373 10.66 -14.24 -3.67
CA TYR A 373 11.05 -12.88 -4.05
C TYR A 373 12.48 -12.60 -3.58
N GLU A 374 13.07 -11.54 -4.09
CA GLU A 374 14.40 -11.09 -3.68
C GLU A 374 14.32 -9.86 -2.78
N VAL A 375 15.14 -9.84 -1.72
CA VAL A 375 15.32 -8.66 -0.87
C VAL A 375 16.73 -8.12 -1.09
N HIS A 376 16.81 -6.82 -1.41
CA HIS A 376 18.05 -6.12 -1.71
C HIS A 376 18.28 -4.97 -0.72
N GLY A 377 19.55 -4.58 -0.53
CA GLY A 377 19.94 -3.46 0.34
C GLY A 377 20.01 -3.81 1.83
N THR A 378 19.46 -4.94 2.26
CA THR A 378 19.61 -5.41 3.64
C THR A 378 20.95 -6.14 3.81
N PRO A 379 21.62 -6.04 4.98
CA PRO A 379 22.84 -6.79 5.25
C PRO A 379 22.64 -8.30 5.07
N LYS A 380 23.51 -8.94 4.29
CA LYS A 380 23.53 -10.40 4.07
C LYS A 380 24.73 -11.09 4.71
N ASP A 381 25.69 -10.29 5.18
CA ASP A 381 26.92 -10.71 5.82
C ASP A 381 27.36 -9.72 6.88
N LEU A 382 28.44 -10.04 7.58
CA LEU A 382 28.98 -9.19 8.66
C LEU A 382 29.49 -7.84 8.15
N ASP A 383 30.03 -7.77 6.95
CA ASP A 383 30.55 -6.52 6.40
C ASP A 383 29.44 -5.55 6.04
N GLY A 384 28.37 -6.06 5.44
CA GLY A 384 27.14 -5.28 5.25
C GLY A 384 26.50 -4.83 6.56
N ALA A 385 26.54 -5.67 7.60
CA ALA A 385 26.04 -5.31 8.92
C ALA A 385 26.90 -4.22 9.59
N ARG A 386 28.25 -4.27 9.43
CA ARG A 386 29.17 -3.23 9.89
C ARG A 386 28.95 -1.90 9.17
N ASP A 387 28.79 -1.95 7.84
CA ASP A 387 28.50 -0.76 7.05
C ASP A 387 27.21 -0.09 7.52
N LEU A 388 26.14 -0.87 7.70
CA LEU A 388 24.88 -0.35 8.21
C LEU A 388 25.04 0.25 9.61
N ALA A 389 25.74 -0.41 10.53
CA ALA A 389 25.96 0.08 11.90
C ALA A 389 26.79 1.37 11.94
N ALA A 390 27.73 1.54 11.01
CA ALA A 390 28.56 2.73 10.90
C ALA A 390 27.78 3.91 10.29
N ARG A 391 26.96 3.63 9.29
CA ARG A 391 26.20 4.63 8.55
C ARG A 391 24.96 5.09 9.30
N ASP A 392 24.18 4.18 9.88
CA ASP A 392 22.95 4.46 10.59
C ASP A 392 22.70 3.48 11.74
N LYS A 393 22.98 3.94 12.96
CA LYS A 393 22.82 3.13 14.18
C LYS A 393 21.37 2.71 14.46
N TYR A 394 20.40 3.55 14.12
CA TYR A 394 18.98 3.25 14.36
C TYR A 394 18.47 2.21 13.38
N GLN A 395 18.82 2.34 12.10
CA GLN A 395 18.47 1.34 11.09
C GLN A 395 19.14 -0.01 11.39
N PHE A 396 20.39 0.01 11.87
CA PHE A 396 21.06 -1.22 12.33
C PHE A 396 20.32 -1.86 13.52
N GLN A 397 19.90 -1.07 14.51
CA GLN A 397 19.13 -1.59 15.65
C GLN A 397 17.81 -2.23 15.19
N TRP A 398 17.05 -1.56 14.35
CA TRP A 398 15.79 -2.08 13.85
C TRP A 398 15.96 -3.34 13.01
N TRP A 399 16.96 -3.35 12.14
CA TRP A 399 17.31 -4.54 11.38
C TRP A 399 17.72 -5.71 12.30
N ALA A 400 18.59 -5.49 13.28
CA ALA A 400 19.03 -6.53 14.20
C ALA A 400 17.88 -7.08 15.06
N VAL A 401 16.98 -6.21 15.52
CA VAL A 401 15.75 -6.58 16.24
C VAL A 401 14.85 -7.48 15.38
N SER A 402 14.76 -7.20 14.07
CA SER A 402 13.95 -8.00 13.14
C SER A 402 14.46 -9.44 12.96
N LEU A 403 15.79 -9.66 13.07
CA LEU A 403 16.40 -10.99 12.94
C LEU A 403 15.92 -11.98 14.00
N VAL A 404 15.48 -11.48 15.16
CA VAL A 404 14.94 -12.28 16.27
C VAL A 404 13.43 -12.20 16.41
N ASN A 405 12.73 -11.71 15.39
CA ASN A 405 11.28 -11.49 15.38
C ASN A 405 10.79 -10.65 16.57
N ALA A 406 11.60 -9.74 17.07
CA ALA A 406 11.22 -8.82 18.12
C ALA A 406 10.47 -7.61 17.55
N VAL A 407 9.58 -7.03 18.35
CA VAL A 407 8.93 -5.77 18.07
C VAL A 407 9.88 -4.65 18.50
N PRO A 408 10.32 -3.77 17.59
CA PRO A 408 11.16 -2.65 17.96
C PRO A 408 10.52 -1.78 19.04
N PHE A 409 11.34 -1.25 19.96
CA PHE A 409 10.89 -0.40 21.07
C PHE A 409 11.50 0.99 20.93
N ALA A 410 10.68 2.01 20.65
CA ALA A 410 11.10 3.41 20.64
C ALA A 410 10.78 4.05 21.99
N GLY A 411 11.81 4.26 22.81
CA GLY A 411 11.73 5.09 23.98
C GLY A 411 11.52 6.56 23.60
N ARG A 412 10.77 7.32 24.40
CA ARG A 412 10.51 8.75 24.19
C ARG A 412 11.81 9.56 24.19
N LYS A 413 11.98 10.41 23.13
CA LYS A 413 12.97 11.50 22.95
C LYS A 413 14.45 11.10 22.89
N LYS A 414 15.17 11.68 21.92
CA LYS A 414 16.64 11.78 21.89
C LYS A 414 17.16 12.13 23.28
N GLY A 415 17.85 11.20 23.97
CA GLY A 415 18.59 11.47 25.21
C GLY A 415 18.27 10.64 26.45
N ALA A 416 17.21 9.83 26.48
CA ALA A 416 16.94 8.92 27.61
C ALA A 416 16.72 7.49 27.11
N ASP A 417 17.82 6.82 26.82
CA ASP A 417 17.81 5.42 26.38
C ASP A 417 17.36 4.54 27.55
N SER A 418 16.17 3.98 27.48
CA SER A 418 15.67 3.05 28.51
C SER A 418 16.43 1.72 28.53
N GLY A 419 17.40 1.54 27.60
CA GLY A 419 18.15 0.32 27.39
C GLY A 419 17.36 -0.79 26.73
N ILE A 420 16.26 -0.46 26.05
CA ILE A 420 15.36 -1.40 25.37
C ILE A 420 15.30 -1.04 23.89
N ASP A 421 15.81 -1.92 23.01
CA ASP A 421 15.77 -1.73 21.57
C ASP A 421 14.61 -2.53 20.92
N GLY A 422 14.15 -3.61 21.60
CA GLY A 422 13.04 -4.42 21.13
C GLY A 422 12.38 -5.26 22.22
N LEU A 423 11.20 -5.79 21.93
CA LEU A 423 10.43 -6.68 22.79
C LEU A 423 10.00 -7.94 22.04
N ILE A 424 10.15 -9.11 22.68
CA ILE A 424 9.57 -10.36 22.21
C ILE A 424 8.49 -10.77 23.20
N TYR A 425 7.26 -10.91 22.72
CA TYR A 425 6.17 -11.42 23.52
C TYR A 425 6.04 -12.94 23.35
N PHE A 426 5.83 -13.65 24.47
CA PHE A 426 5.69 -15.11 24.45
C PHE A 426 4.72 -15.60 25.54
N LYS A 427 4.16 -16.79 25.34
CA LYS A 427 3.21 -17.42 26.28
C LYS A 427 3.81 -18.75 26.75
N PRO A 428 4.49 -18.78 27.88
CA PRO A 428 5.18 -19.97 28.36
C PRO A 428 4.24 -21.13 28.64
N GLU A 429 2.99 -20.85 29.03
CA GLU A 429 1.96 -21.83 29.37
C GLU A 429 0.65 -21.61 28.60
N GLY A 430 0.70 -20.87 27.49
CA GLY A 430 -0.44 -20.61 26.61
C GLY A 430 -1.49 -19.63 27.14
N ARG A 431 -1.43 -19.21 28.40
CA ARG A 431 -2.43 -18.34 29.06
C ARG A 431 -1.93 -16.92 29.34
N ILE A 432 -0.78 -16.78 29.99
CA ILE A 432 -0.21 -15.49 30.39
C ILE A 432 0.83 -15.08 29.37
N THR A 433 0.74 -13.82 28.92
CA THR A 433 1.74 -13.25 28.02
C THR A 433 2.87 -12.65 28.86
N GLU A 434 4.08 -13.13 28.61
CA GLU A 434 5.34 -12.64 29.17
C GLU A 434 6.13 -11.89 28.10
N LYS A 435 7.16 -11.13 28.49
CA LYS A 435 8.01 -10.38 27.58
C LYS A 435 9.48 -10.69 27.79
N ALA A 436 10.24 -10.72 26.69
CA ALA A 436 11.68 -10.63 26.69
C ALA A 436 12.12 -9.27 26.14
N ILE A 437 13.19 -8.71 26.71
CA ILE A 437 13.80 -7.45 26.31
C ILE A 437 14.95 -7.75 25.37
N VAL A 438 15.02 -7.02 24.26
CA VAL A 438 16.15 -7.06 23.32
C VAL A 438 16.94 -5.77 23.45
N SER A 439 18.27 -5.90 23.61
CA SER A 439 19.22 -4.79 23.55
C SER A 439 20.24 -5.05 22.45
N VAL A 440 20.49 -4.06 21.59
CA VAL A 440 21.36 -4.15 20.40
C VAL A 440 22.56 -3.22 20.55
N LYS A 441 23.75 -3.74 20.23
CA LYS A 441 24.99 -2.96 20.20
C LYS A 441 25.70 -3.18 18.85
N GLY A 442 25.77 -2.12 18.04
CA GLY A 442 26.40 -2.10 16.70
C GLY A 442 27.88 -1.70 16.71
N GLY A 443 28.46 -1.34 17.85
CA GLY A 443 29.87 -0.95 17.96
C GLY A 443 30.77 -2.10 18.34
N ASP A 444 32.10 -1.92 18.10
CA ASP A 444 33.13 -2.93 18.42
C ASP A 444 33.42 -3.01 19.92
N ASN A 445 33.15 -1.95 20.70
CA ASN A 445 33.45 -1.86 22.11
C ASN A 445 32.27 -2.36 22.96
N VAL A 446 32.14 -3.68 23.09
CA VAL A 446 31.17 -4.30 24.00
C VAL A 446 31.85 -4.78 25.28
N ASN A 447 31.18 -4.67 26.41
CA ASN A 447 31.76 -5.03 27.70
C ASN A 447 30.70 -5.60 28.68
N VAL A 448 31.21 -6.12 29.81
CA VAL A 448 30.35 -6.76 30.82
C VAL A 448 29.32 -5.81 31.47
N ALA A 449 29.62 -4.52 31.55
CA ALA A 449 28.69 -3.55 32.13
C ALA A 449 27.38 -3.50 31.31
N MET A 450 27.44 -3.56 29.98
CA MET A 450 26.26 -3.57 29.11
C MET A 450 25.36 -4.80 29.35
N VAL A 451 25.96 -5.95 29.72
CA VAL A 451 25.18 -7.15 30.07
C VAL A 451 24.50 -7.00 31.42
N ARG A 452 25.17 -6.34 32.40
CA ARG A 452 24.57 -5.99 33.71
C ARG A 452 23.45 -5.00 33.56
N ASP A 453 23.61 -3.99 32.71
CA ASP A 453 22.59 -3.00 32.41
C ASP A 453 21.33 -3.67 31.84
N LEU A 454 21.50 -4.61 30.88
CA LEU A 454 20.37 -5.40 30.37
C LEU A 454 19.71 -6.22 31.48
N ALA A 455 20.47 -6.89 32.34
CA ALA A 455 19.91 -7.66 33.45
C ALA A 455 19.13 -6.76 34.43
N HIS A 456 19.62 -5.55 34.69
CA HIS A 456 18.91 -4.56 35.48
C HIS A 456 17.62 -4.11 34.82
N VAL A 457 17.63 -3.83 33.52
CA VAL A 457 16.45 -3.43 32.72
C VAL A 457 15.42 -4.55 32.71
N VAL A 458 15.82 -5.82 32.54
CA VAL A 458 14.92 -6.98 32.61
C VAL A 458 14.18 -7.05 33.92
N ASN A 459 14.88 -6.81 35.06
CA ASN A 459 14.26 -6.80 36.38
C ASN A 459 13.34 -5.57 36.58
N ARG A 460 13.78 -4.36 36.20
CA ARG A 460 13.02 -3.13 36.28
C ARG A 460 11.69 -3.21 35.53
N GLU A 461 11.72 -3.78 34.34
CA GLU A 461 10.58 -3.90 33.45
C GLU A 461 9.73 -5.15 33.72
N ASN A 462 10.07 -5.91 34.75
CA ASN A 462 9.39 -7.17 35.10
C ASN A 462 9.33 -8.16 33.91
N ALA A 463 10.39 -8.14 33.08
CA ALA A 463 10.54 -9.08 31.97
C ALA A 463 11.18 -10.41 32.45
N ARG A 464 11.02 -11.47 31.69
CA ARG A 464 11.51 -12.80 32.07
C ARG A 464 12.88 -13.12 31.48
N ILE A 465 13.15 -12.60 30.29
CA ILE A 465 14.35 -12.91 29.49
C ILE A 465 14.91 -11.59 28.94
N GLY A 466 16.22 -11.49 28.86
CA GLY A 466 16.97 -10.46 28.13
C GLY A 466 17.80 -11.08 27.02
N VAL A 467 17.70 -10.49 25.82
CA VAL A 467 18.48 -10.88 24.64
C VAL A 467 19.42 -9.74 24.29
N PHE A 468 20.73 -9.97 24.38
CA PHE A 468 21.75 -9.02 24.01
C PHE A 468 22.27 -9.37 22.62
N ILE A 469 22.00 -8.53 21.64
CA ILE A 469 22.48 -8.69 20.27
C ILE A 469 23.68 -7.79 20.05
N THR A 470 24.77 -8.35 19.51
CA THR A 470 25.99 -7.59 19.28
C THR A 470 26.63 -7.91 17.93
N LEU A 471 27.20 -6.86 17.30
CA LEU A 471 28.02 -7.02 16.10
C LEU A 471 29.41 -7.58 16.43
N ALA A 472 29.98 -7.14 17.55
CA ALA A 472 31.26 -7.64 18.04
C ALA A 472 31.11 -8.99 18.75
N GLU A 473 32.22 -9.75 18.82
CA GLU A 473 32.25 -11.02 19.55
C GLU A 473 32.11 -10.80 21.07
N SER A 474 31.38 -11.70 21.72
CA SER A 474 31.19 -11.64 23.17
C SER A 474 32.46 -12.04 23.94
N THR A 475 32.81 -11.27 24.95
CA THR A 475 33.97 -11.55 25.80
C THR A 475 33.66 -12.62 26.87
N GLY A 476 34.73 -13.27 27.41
CA GLY A 476 34.59 -14.24 28.50
C GLY A 476 33.81 -13.68 29.72
N PRO A 477 34.15 -12.48 30.22
CA PRO A 477 33.42 -11.85 31.32
C PRO A 477 31.96 -11.60 31.02
N MET A 478 31.59 -11.26 29.79
CA MET A 478 30.19 -11.08 29.39
C MET A 478 29.40 -12.39 29.47
N ARG A 479 29.96 -13.47 28.95
CA ARG A 479 29.36 -14.82 29.00
C ARG A 479 29.18 -15.30 30.45
N THR A 480 30.19 -15.08 31.30
CA THR A 480 30.15 -15.42 32.73
C THR A 480 29.04 -14.64 33.44
N GLU A 481 28.87 -13.35 33.12
CA GLU A 481 27.82 -12.51 33.71
C GLU A 481 26.41 -12.93 33.26
N ALA A 482 26.27 -13.29 32.00
CA ALA A 482 25.00 -13.81 31.48
C ALA A 482 24.57 -15.11 32.18
N VAL A 483 25.51 -16.02 32.42
CA VAL A 483 25.24 -17.27 33.15
C VAL A 483 24.88 -17.02 34.62
N LYS A 484 25.46 -16.04 35.28
CA LYS A 484 25.14 -15.65 36.67
C LYS A 484 23.69 -15.17 36.85
N ALA A 485 23.08 -14.65 35.79
CA ALA A 485 21.67 -14.23 35.83
C ALA A 485 20.70 -15.40 36.05
N GLY A 486 21.15 -16.64 35.85
CA GLY A 486 20.40 -17.87 36.08
C GLY A 486 19.39 -18.17 34.97
N PHE A 487 18.33 -18.88 35.36
CA PHE A 487 17.35 -19.40 34.42
C PHE A 487 15.95 -18.89 34.75
N TYR A 488 15.15 -18.72 33.73
CA TYR A 488 13.69 -18.63 33.81
C TYR A 488 13.12 -20.05 33.69
N GLU A 489 12.44 -20.50 34.73
CA GLU A 489 11.89 -21.85 34.78
C GLU A 489 10.39 -21.84 34.45
N THR A 490 9.98 -22.77 33.63
CA THR A 490 8.59 -23.02 33.25
C THR A 490 8.27 -24.50 33.39
N LEU A 491 7.01 -24.88 33.24
CA LEU A 491 6.60 -26.28 33.21
C LEU A 491 7.26 -27.08 32.06
N TYR A 492 7.70 -26.40 31.01
CA TYR A 492 8.23 -27.02 29.79
C TYR A 492 9.76 -26.93 29.65
N GLY A 493 10.46 -26.30 30.60
CA GLY A 493 11.91 -26.23 30.57
C GLY A 493 12.51 -25.04 31.27
N LYS A 494 13.87 -24.99 31.21
CA LYS A 494 14.69 -23.90 31.77
C LYS A 494 15.28 -23.08 30.63
N TYR A 495 15.14 -21.78 30.69
CA TYR A 495 15.57 -20.82 29.66
C TYR A 495 16.56 -19.83 30.28
N PRO A 496 17.75 -19.58 29.69
CA PRO A 496 18.67 -18.62 30.23
C PRO A 496 18.04 -17.23 30.34
N LYS A 497 18.12 -16.60 31.51
CA LYS A 497 17.54 -15.26 31.72
C LYS A 497 18.22 -14.19 30.87
N ILE A 498 19.53 -14.29 30.66
CA ILE A 498 20.27 -13.40 29.78
C ILE A 498 20.94 -14.24 28.70
N GLN A 499 20.70 -13.89 27.45
CA GLN A 499 21.24 -14.55 26.28
C GLN A 499 22.02 -13.56 25.43
N ILE A 500 23.22 -13.94 25.01
CA ILE A 500 24.05 -13.13 24.12
C ILE A 500 24.06 -13.81 22.76
N LEU A 501 23.71 -13.06 21.73
CA LEU A 501 23.74 -13.51 20.34
C LEU A 501 24.55 -12.52 19.52
N THR A 502 25.49 -13.01 18.75
CA THR A 502 26.20 -12.19 17.77
C THR A 502 25.43 -12.16 16.46
N ILE A 503 25.63 -11.11 15.67
CA ILE A 503 25.06 -11.03 14.30
C ILE A 503 25.50 -12.22 13.46
N ARG A 504 26.76 -12.70 13.64
CA ARG A 504 27.27 -13.91 12.99
C ARG A 504 26.40 -15.13 13.31
N GLU A 505 26.15 -15.39 14.60
CA GLU A 505 25.32 -16.52 15.03
C GLU A 505 23.87 -16.42 14.51
N LEU A 506 23.33 -15.18 14.38
CA LEU A 506 22.00 -14.97 13.80
C LEU A 506 21.99 -15.29 12.29
N PHE A 507 23.03 -14.94 11.54
CA PHE A 507 23.19 -15.36 10.14
C PHE A 507 23.32 -16.88 9.98
N GLU A 508 23.93 -17.56 10.95
CA GLU A 508 24.03 -19.02 11.02
C GLU A 508 22.70 -19.68 11.42
N GLY A 509 21.64 -18.89 11.66
CA GLY A 509 20.29 -19.36 11.98
C GLY A 509 20.03 -19.58 13.47
N LYS A 510 20.96 -19.22 14.37
CA LYS A 510 20.71 -19.26 15.81
C LYS A 510 19.64 -18.27 16.20
N GLN A 511 18.71 -18.68 17.04
CA GLN A 511 17.60 -17.87 17.54
C GLN A 511 17.63 -17.81 19.07
N PRO A 512 17.01 -16.78 19.69
CA PRO A 512 16.83 -16.73 21.12
C PRO A 512 16.06 -17.97 21.62
N ASN A 513 16.55 -18.56 22.72
CA ASN A 513 15.88 -19.68 23.36
C ASN A 513 14.77 -19.15 24.27
N ILE A 514 13.56 -19.03 23.73
CA ILE A 514 12.38 -18.48 24.41
C ILE A 514 11.24 -19.48 24.32
N PRO A 515 10.48 -19.74 25.44
CA PRO A 515 9.39 -20.68 25.40
C PRO A 515 8.22 -20.12 24.58
N LEU A 516 7.71 -20.86 23.65
CA LEU A 516 6.49 -20.59 22.85
C LEU A 516 6.31 -19.10 22.48
N VAL A 517 6.94 -18.65 21.42
CA VAL A 517 6.85 -17.26 20.95
C VAL A 517 5.42 -16.92 20.53
N ASP A 518 4.82 -15.92 21.15
CA ASP A 518 3.52 -15.39 20.76
C ASP A 518 3.66 -14.45 19.58
N SER A 519 3.43 -14.95 18.37
CA SER A 519 3.42 -14.15 17.16
C SER A 519 2.18 -13.26 17.00
N SER A 520 1.24 -13.26 17.94
CA SER A 520 0.00 -12.47 17.87
C SER A 520 0.20 -10.98 18.13
N ALA A 521 1.36 -10.57 18.64
CA ALA A 521 1.77 -9.16 18.70
C ALA A 521 1.84 -8.51 17.30
N PHE A 522 2.13 -9.34 16.28
CA PHE A 522 1.96 -8.98 14.88
C PHE A 522 0.65 -9.63 14.41
N LYS A 523 -0.34 -8.85 13.98
CA LYS A 523 -1.52 -9.44 13.32
C LYS A 523 -1.05 -10.25 12.12
N ARG A 524 -1.49 -11.51 12.03
CA ARG A 524 -1.25 -12.34 10.86
C ARG A 524 -2.12 -11.85 9.71
N ALA A 525 -1.53 -11.64 8.54
CA ALA A 525 -2.29 -11.43 7.33
C ALA A 525 -3.15 -12.68 7.03
N ALA A 526 -4.37 -12.48 6.53
CA ALA A 526 -5.19 -13.59 6.08
C ALA A 526 -4.50 -14.33 4.94
N LYS A 527 -4.64 -15.65 4.88
CA LYS A 527 -4.17 -16.44 3.73
C LYS A 527 -4.98 -16.05 2.51
N GLU A 528 -4.31 -15.64 1.45
CA GLU A 528 -4.92 -15.24 0.20
C GLU A 528 -4.95 -16.39 -0.81
N ARG A 529 -6.00 -16.43 -1.62
CA ARG A 529 -6.05 -17.27 -2.82
C ARG A 529 -5.55 -16.44 -4.00
N VAL A 530 -4.46 -16.86 -4.61
CA VAL A 530 -3.87 -16.18 -5.77
C VAL A 530 -4.73 -16.45 -7.00
N GLY A 531 -5.17 -15.40 -7.68
CA GLY A 531 -5.88 -15.49 -8.95
C GLY A 531 -7.40 -15.49 -8.90
N ASP A 532 -8.04 -15.28 -7.75
CA ASP A 532 -9.47 -15.01 -7.70
C ASP A 532 -9.74 -13.62 -8.30
N GLN A 533 -10.03 -13.61 -9.61
CA GLN A 533 -10.60 -12.45 -10.32
C GLN A 533 -12.12 -12.38 -10.08
N ASN A 534 -12.62 -12.94 -8.99
CA ASN A 534 -14.00 -12.69 -8.63
C ASN A 534 -14.20 -11.18 -8.51
N PRO A 535 -15.28 -10.62 -9.08
CA PRO A 535 -15.62 -9.23 -8.84
C PRO A 535 -15.56 -9.01 -7.34
N LEU A 536 -14.95 -7.91 -6.92
CA LEU A 536 -14.84 -7.51 -5.52
C LEU A 536 -16.18 -7.81 -4.82
N PRO A 537 -16.20 -8.53 -3.68
CA PRO A 537 -17.41 -8.65 -2.90
C PRO A 537 -17.73 -7.27 -2.32
N PHE A 538 -18.70 -6.59 -2.88
CA PHE A 538 -19.27 -5.33 -2.42
C PHE A 538 -20.78 -5.45 -2.35
#